data_2b9ad5427c72ab4bd1ccbebe41e430ab
#
_entry.id   2b9ad5427c72ab4bd1ccbebe41e430ab
#
_cell.length_a   1.000
_cell.length_b   1.000
_cell.length_c   1.000
_cell.angle_alpha   90.00
_cell.angle_beta   90.00
_cell.angle_gamma   90.00
#
_symmetry.space_group_name_H-M   'P 1'
#
loop_
_entity.id
_entity.type
_entity.pdbx_description
1 polymer ?
#
loop_
_entity_poly.entity_id
_entity_poly.type
_entity_poly.pdbx_seq_one_letter_code
_entity_poly.pdbx_strand_id
1 'polypeptide(L)'
;MITTSTSPKNTAQPGGTDLHLESPGCAVLVVGCGNLLRGDDGVGPVLVRHLWERGMPDGLRLVDGGTAGMDVAFQMRGAERVVIVDASATGAAPGTIYRVPGAELAELPPLQGLHTHSFRWDHAIAFARWALADACPSDITVFLIEAADVAMGADLSPPVTAAMEQVIAMIEADYTAPLRPPDPTDPRELTVEFTADGYLRLSAALSAAHFPAHVAVGAIREGQLWLLPLRGPRSGGLLLKQRTPAGDRAVLVRELLDDVIPTGVRRAFWDADHGALRIPLEQQK
;
A
#
# COMPACT_ATOMS: atom_id res chain seq x y z
N MET A 1 -56.16 -5.36 57.29
CA MET A 1 -56.05 -5.49 55.80
C MET A 1 -54.82 -4.66 55.38
N ILE A 2 -53.74 -5.30 55.12
CA ILE A 2 -52.48 -4.65 54.72
C ILE A 2 -52.27 -4.98 53.24
N THR A 3 -52.38 -3.98 52.37
CA THR A 3 -52.14 -4.12 50.92
C THR A 3 -50.64 -3.93 50.67
N THR A 4 -50.00 -4.98 50.19
CA THR A 4 -48.64 -4.97 49.77
C THR A 4 -48.54 -4.44 48.33
N SER A 5 -47.90 -3.29 48.14
CA SER A 5 -47.54 -2.72 46.87
C SER A 5 -46.24 -3.37 46.35
N THR A 6 -46.35 -4.08 45.23
CA THR A 6 -45.19 -4.59 44.49
C THR A 6 -44.70 -3.56 43.52
N SER A 7 -43.50 -3.03 43.72
CA SER A 7 -42.76 -2.22 42.73
C SER A 7 -42.21 -3.07 41.64
N PRO A 8 -42.24 -2.62 40.36
CA PRO A 8 -41.59 -3.33 39.27
C PRO A 8 -40.07 -3.18 39.32
N LYS A 9 -39.40 -4.30 39.22
CA LYS A 9 -37.94 -4.35 39.06
C LYS A 9 -37.56 -3.76 37.69
N ASN A 10 -36.88 -2.62 37.75
CA ASN A 10 -36.24 -2.00 36.60
C ASN A 10 -34.95 -2.75 36.30
N THR A 11 -34.97 -3.68 35.32
CA THR A 11 -33.79 -4.29 34.74
C THR A 11 -33.31 -3.41 33.58
N ALA A 12 -32.71 -2.29 33.88
CA ALA A 12 -31.91 -1.57 32.89
C ALA A 12 -30.59 -2.32 32.71
N GLN A 13 -30.44 -3.05 31.62
CA GLN A 13 -29.13 -3.45 31.11
C GLN A 13 -28.33 -2.18 30.83
N PRO A 14 -27.07 -2.11 31.27
CA PRO A 14 -26.19 -1.02 30.81
C PRO A 14 -25.99 -1.22 29.31
N GLY A 15 -26.56 -0.32 28.51
CA GLY A 15 -26.24 -0.19 27.10
C GLY A 15 -24.75 0.04 26.99
N GLY A 16 -24.02 -0.96 26.51
CA GLY A 16 -22.65 -0.78 26.07
C GLY A 16 -22.66 0.28 25.00
N THR A 17 -22.12 1.45 25.29
CA THR A 17 -21.64 2.37 24.29
C THR A 17 -20.49 1.67 23.59
N ASP A 18 -20.77 0.94 22.53
CA ASP A 18 -19.77 0.55 21.55
C ASP A 18 -19.15 1.84 21.02
N LEU A 19 -18.05 2.23 21.64
CA LEU A 19 -17.13 3.17 21.05
C LEU A 19 -16.48 2.45 19.85
N HIS A 20 -17.23 2.33 18.77
CA HIS A 20 -16.69 2.01 17.46
C HIS A 20 -15.83 3.19 17.03
N LEU A 21 -14.61 3.27 17.57
CA LEU A 21 -13.53 3.98 16.94
C LEU A 21 -13.15 3.16 15.68
N GLU A 22 -13.98 3.28 14.65
CA GLU A 22 -13.65 2.76 13.33
C GLU A 22 -12.49 3.57 12.81
N SER A 23 -11.28 3.08 13.02
CA SER A 23 -10.15 3.57 12.24
C SER A 23 -10.46 3.24 10.78
N PRO A 24 -10.51 4.24 9.88
CA PRO A 24 -10.74 3.95 8.46
C PRO A 24 -9.70 2.93 8.01
N GLY A 25 -10.13 1.88 7.33
CA GLY A 25 -9.24 0.84 6.79
C GLY A 25 -8.18 1.47 5.89
N CYS A 26 -6.98 0.90 5.87
CA CYS A 26 -5.92 1.30 4.95
C CYS A 26 -5.21 0.06 4.41
N ALA A 27 -4.77 0.13 3.15
CA ALA A 27 -4.01 -0.95 2.53
C ALA A 27 -2.62 -1.09 3.15
N VAL A 28 -1.99 0.03 3.48
CA VAL A 28 -0.66 0.05 4.12
C VAL A 28 -0.62 1.06 5.26
N LEU A 29 -0.16 0.62 6.41
CA LEU A 29 0.19 1.46 7.55
C LEU A 29 1.71 1.46 7.72
N VAL A 30 2.34 2.64 7.77
CA VAL A 30 3.76 2.80 8.16
C VAL A 30 3.81 3.50 9.50
N VAL A 31 4.48 2.89 10.47
CA VAL A 31 4.68 3.44 11.81
C VAL A 31 6.16 3.66 12.07
N GLY A 32 6.54 4.89 12.33
CA GLY A 32 7.89 5.23 12.79
C GLY A 32 7.95 5.29 14.30
N CYS A 33 8.75 4.43 14.92
CA CYS A 33 8.96 4.40 16.35
C CYS A 33 10.28 5.07 16.73
N GLY A 34 10.38 5.55 17.97
CA GLY A 34 11.58 6.16 18.52
C GLY A 34 11.37 7.55 19.10
N ASN A 35 12.43 8.16 19.59
CA ASN A 35 12.41 9.46 20.26
C ASN A 35 13.18 10.52 19.47
N LEU A 36 12.47 11.47 18.89
CA LEU A 36 13.03 12.59 18.12
C LEU A 36 14.09 13.43 18.87
N LEU A 37 14.11 13.36 20.19
CA LEU A 37 15.07 14.13 20.99
C LEU A 37 16.38 13.37 21.24
N ARG A 38 16.55 12.15 20.70
CA ARG A 38 17.66 11.28 21.02
C ARG A 38 18.43 10.79 19.80
N GLY A 39 18.91 11.72 18.98
CA GLY A 39 19.75 11.38 17.82
C GLY A 39 19.14 10.31 16.94
N ASP A 40 19.87 9.23 16.69
CA ASP A 40 19.46 8.14 15.80
C ASP A 40 18.23 7.36 16.28
N ASP A 41 17.85 7.45 17.56
CA ASP A 41 16.59 6.91 18.07
C ASP A 41 15.35 7.57 17.42
N GLY A 42 15.52 8.75 16.83
CA GLY A 42 14.48 9.47 16.11
C GLY A 42 14.29 9.03 14.65
N VAL A 43 15.01 8.03 14.14
CA VAL A 43 15.01 7.67 12.71
C VAL A 43 13.62 7.29 12.21
N GLY A 44 12.81 6.55 12.98
CA GLY A 44 11.46 6.14 12.59
C GLY A 44 10.52 7.33 12.36
N PRO A 45 10.32 8.22 13.34
CA PRO A 45 9.52 9.44 13.17
C PRO A 45 10.02 10.36 12.05
N VAL A 46 11.34 10.51 11.88
CA VAL A 46 11.91 11.31 10.79
C VAL A 46 11.59 10.69 9.43
N LEU A 47 11.71 9.36 9.30
CA LEU A 47 11.35 8.62 8.09
C LEU A 47 9.87 8.84 7.72
N VAL A 48 8.97 8.74 8.67
CA VAL A 48 7.53 8.97 8.45
C VAL A 48 7.28 10.38 7.93
N ARG A 49 7.97 11.40 8.47
CA ARG A 49 7.88 12.77 7.96
C ARG A 49 8.37 12.86 6.50
N HIS A 50 9.50 12.26 6.16
CA HIS A 50 10.02 12.25 4.79
C HIS A 50 9.07 11.57 3.81
N LEU A 51 8.45 10.44 4.19
CA LEU A 51 7.41 9.80 3.38
C LEU A 51 6.20 10.73 3.17
N TRP A 52 5.76 11.40 4.23
CA TRP A 52 4.64 12.34 4.14
C TRP A 52 4.92 13.52 3.19
N GLU A 53 6.14 14.07 3.24
CA GLU A 53 6.58 15.15 2.34
C GLU A 53 6.66 14.73 0.87
N ARG A 54 6.88 13.43 0.59
CA ARG A 54 6.92 12.87 -0.78
C ARG A 54 5.53 12.60 -1.36
N GLY A 55 4.49 12.72 -0.55
CA GLY A 55 3.09 12.55 -0.92
C GLY A 55 2.49 11.22 -0.46
N MET A 56 1.19 11.26 -0.24
CA MET A 56 0.42 10.13 0.29
C MET A 56 -0.56 9.61 -0.77
N PRO A 57 -0.29 8.43 -1.37
CA PRO A 57 -1.28 7.78 -2.21
C PRO A 57 -2.48 7.30 -1.37
N ASP A 58 -3.63 7.17 -2.01
CA ASP A 58 -4.83 6.62 -1.36
C ASP A 58 -4.53 5.23 -0.78
N GLY A 59 -5.04 4.96 0.40
CA GLY A 59 -4.79 3.70 1.11
C GLY A 59 -3.50 3.65 1.93
N LEU A 60 -2.63 4.68 1.89
CA LEU A 60 -1.47 4.80 2.78
C LEU A 60 -1.86 5.58 4.03
N ARG A 61 -1.47 5.05 5.19
CA ARG A 61 -1.53 5.75 6.49
C ARG A 61 -0.14 5.80 7.11
N LEU A 62 0.29 7.00 7.49
CA LEU A 62 1.58 7.26 8.14
C LEU A 62 1.34 7.69 9.58
N VAL A 63 2.07 7.09 10.51
CA VAL A 63 1.93 7.37 11.95
C VAL A 63 3.30 7.54 12.60
N ASP A 64 3.49 8.66 13.29
CA ASP A 64 4.55 8.80 14.28
C ASP A 64 4.10 8.05 15.54
N GLY A 65 4.69 6.89 15.77
CA GLY A 65 4.41 6.00 16.91
C GLY A 65 5.13 6.43 18.18
N GLY A 66 6.07 7.36 18.09
CA GLY A 66 6.87 7.81 19.22
C GLY A 66 7.47 6.65 19.99
N THR A 67 7.42 6.74 21.34
CA THR A 67 7.91 5.69 22.25
C THR A 67 6.77 4.84 22.87
N ALA A 68 5.52 5.08 22.47
CA ALA A 68 4.35 4.45 23.07
C ALA A 68 3.92 3.18 22.32
N GLY A 69 4.59 2.06 22.56
CA GLY A 69 4.32 0.80 21.86
C GLY A 69 2.86 0.31 21.94
N MET A 70 2.11 0.65 22.99
CA MET A 70 0.70 0.29 23.12
C MET A 70 -0.16 1.01 22.06
N ASP A 71 0.12 2.27 21.78
CA ASP A 71 -0.57 3.05 20.76
C ASP A 71 -0.31 2.46 19.36
N VAL A 72 0.91 1.96 19.11
CA VAL A 72 1.27 1.26 17.87
C VAL A 72 0.35 0.06 17.63
N ALA A 73 0.07 -0.75 18.66
CA ALA A 73 -0.83 -1.90 18.54
C ALA A 73 -2.26 -1.48 18.12
N PHE A 74 -2.80 -0.43 18.70
CA PHE A 74 -4.13 0.07 18.34
C PHE A 74 -4.16 0.68 16.92
N GLN A 75 -3.05 1.32 16.49
CA GLN A 75 -2.93 1.86 15.16
C GLN A 75 -2.95 0.78 14.07
N MET A 76 -2.57 -0.46 14.37
CA MET A 76 -2.59 -1.57 13.40
C MET A 76 -4.02 -1.96 12.97
N ARG A 77 -5.03 -1.58 13.75
CA ARG A 77 -6.43 -1.94 13.44
C ARG A 77 -6.86 -1.42 12.08
N GLY A 78 -7.44 -2.30 11.26
CA GLY A 78 -7.96 -1.97 9.93
C GLY A 78 -6.88 -1.78 8.85
N ALA A 79 -5.62 -2.01 9.14
CA ALA A 79 -4.57 -2.07 8.13
C ALA A 79 -4.47 -3.48 7.54
N GLU A 80 -4.27 -3.59 6.22
CA GLU A 80 -4.01 -4.87 5.57
C GLU A 80 -2.54 -5.27 5.75
N ARG A 81 -1.63 -4.30 5.60
CA ARG A 81 -0.18 -4.47 5.73
C ARG A 81 0.39 -3.42 6.67
N VAL A 82 1.35 -3.82 7.51
CA VAL A 82 1.99 -2.92 8.48
C VAL A 82 3.50 -2.93 8.30
N VAL A 83 4.08 -1.74 8.22
CA VAL A 83 5.52 -1.52 8.26
C VAL A 83 5.86 -0.74 9.53
N ILE A 84 6.75 -1.27 10.35
CA ILE A 84 7.29 -0.59 11.52
C ILE A 84 8.75 -0.23 11.24
N VAL A 85 9.16 0.97 11.61
CA VAL A 85 10.55 1.43 11.49
C VAL A 85 11.03 1.94 12.84
N ASP A 86 12.17 1.44 13.30
CA ASP A 86 12.77 1.86 14.56
C ASP A 86 14.32 1.79 14.49
N ALA A 87 14.98 2.39 15.45
CA ALA A 87 16.40 2.22 15.67
C ALA A 87 16.69 0.90 16.39
N SER A 88 17.88 0.36 16.17
CA SER A 88 18.42 -0.79 16.92
C SER A 88 19.79 -0.45 17.52
N ALA A 89 20.16 -1.21 18.56
CA ALA A 89 21.46 -1.13 19.22
C ALA A 89 21.98 -2.55 19.49
N THR A 90 22.31 -3.27 18.42
CA THR A 90 22.79 -4.66 18.47
C THR A 90 24.31 -4.74 18.58
N GLY A 91 25.01 -3.63 18.35
CA GLY A 91 26.47 -3.55 18.27
C GLY A 91 27.02 -3.78 16.86
N ALA A 92 26.15 -3.83 15.86
CA ALA A 92 26.57 -3.88 14.45
C ALA A 92 27.12 -2.52 13.97
N ALA A 93 27.58 -2.47 12.72
CA ALA A 93 28.02 -1.21 12.15
C ALA A 93 26.85 -0.24 12.03
N PRO A 94 27.00 1.04 12.43
CA PRO A 94 25.95 2.05 12.31
C PRO A 94 25.40 2.14 10.89
N GLY A 95 24.06 2.25 10.75
CA GLY A 95 23.37 2.25 9.48
C GLY A 95 23.13 0.85 8.89
N THR A 96 23.47 -0.24 9.60
CA THR A 96 23.06 -1.59 9.21
C THR A 96 21.54 -1.68 9.26
N ILE A 97 20.94 -2.19 8.19
CA ILE A 97 19.47 -2.34 8.05
C ILE A 97 19.10 -3.80 8.24
N TYR A 98 18.16 -4.06 9.14
CA TYR A 98 17.52 -5.36 9.31
C TYR A 98 16.08 -5.27 8.82
N ARG A 99 15.65 -6.23 8.00
CA ARG A 99 14.25 -6.42 7.60
C ARG A 99 13.75 -7.71 8.22
N VAL A 100 12.86 -7.60 9.19
CA VAL A 100 12.39 -8.71 10.00
C VAL A 100 10.89 -8.91 9.79
N PRO A 101 10.44 -10.11 9.40
CA PRO A 101 9.02 -10.45 9.38
C PRO A 101 8.42 -10.38 10.79
N GLY A 102 7.24 -9.78 10.95
CA GLY A 102 6.57 -9.70 12.25
C GLY A 102 6.27 -11.06 12.89
N ALA A 103 6.21 -12.11 12.08
CA ALA A 103 6.03 -13.49 12.57
C ALA A 103 7.21 -13.95 13.44
N GLU A 104 8.43 -13.59 13.08
CA GLU A 104 9.65 -13.96 13.83
C GLU A 104 9.74 -13.24 15.19
N LEU A 105 9.08 -12.08 15.32
CA LEU A 105 9.07 -11.28 16.53
C LEU A 105 7.94 -11.68 17.51
N ALA A 106 7.04 -12.54 17.09
CA ALA A 106 5.92 -12.99 17.93
C ALA A 106 6.31 -14.04 18.97
N GLU A 107 7.47 -14.66 18.84
CA GLU A 107 8.00 -15.69 19.75
C GLU A 107 8.82 -15.09 20.90
N LEU A 108 8.76 -13.77 21.10
CA LEU A 108 9.44 -13.12 22.22
C LEU A 108 8.87 -13.65 23.55
N PRO A 109 9.73 -13.88 24.57
CA PRO A 109 9.31 -14.41 25.85
C PRO A 109 8.26 -13.50 26.50
N PRO A 110 7.28 -14.08 27.24
CA PRO A 110 6.22 -13.31 27.87
C PRO A 110 6.79 -12.29 28.84
N LEU A 111 6.22 -11.09 28.79
CA LEU A 111 6.60 -9.96 29.63
C LEU A 111 6.51 -10.31 31.12
N GLN A 112 7.63 -10.30 31.81
CA GLN A 112 7.65 -10.30 33.28
C GLN A 112 7.38 -8.88 33.78
N GLY A 113 6.09 -8.56 34.00
CA GLY A 113 5.65 -7.29 34.56
C GLY A 113 5.37 -6.21 33.50
N LEU A 114 4.11 -5.85 33.35
CA LEU A 114 3.64 -4.73 32.52
C LEU A 114 3.90 -3.41 33.26
N HIS A 115 5.04 -2.78 32.96
CA HIS A 115 5.24 -1.37 33.26
C HIS A 115 4.99 -0.60 31.96
N THR A 116 3.96 0.24 31.92
CA THR A 116 3.55 1.03 30.74
C THR A 116 4.66 1.89 30.15
N HIS A 117 5.69 2.21 30.92
CA HIS A 117 6.85 3.01 30.49
C HIS A 117 7.96 2.22 29.77
N SER A 118 7.87 0.89 29.72
CA SER A 118 8.82 0.01 29.02
C SER A 118 8.18 -0.78 27.88
N PHE A 119 6.96 -0.42 27.49
CA PHE A 119 6.23 -1.12 26.46
C PHE A 119 6.70 -0.64 25.09
N ARG A 120 7.62 -1.37 24.49
CA ARG A 120 8.19 -1.09 23.18
C ARG A 120 7.30 -1.69 22.07
N TRP A 121 7.57 -1.32 20.83
CA TRP A 121 6.86 -1.82 19.64
C TRP A 121 6.96 -3.36 19.46
N ASP A 122 8.05 -4.00 19.89
CA ASP A 122 8.21 -5.45 19.88
C ASP A 122 7.13 -6.16 20.71
N HIS A 123 6.79 -5.58 21.85
CA HIS A 123 5.65 -6.02 22.65
C HIS A 123 4.31 -5.63 22.01
N ALA A 124 4.27 -4.55 21.21
CA ALA A 124 3.07 -4.09 20.52
C ALA A 124 2.54 -5.13 19.53
N ILE A 125 3.40 -5.86 18.84
CA ILE A 125 2.98 -6.92 17.90
C ILE A 125 2.30 -8.07 18.66
N ALA A 126 2.88 -8.53 19.76
CA ALA A 126 2.29 -9.58 20.57
C ALA A 126 0.96 -9.13 21.19
N PHE A 127 0.92 -7.89 21.71
CA PHE A 127 -0.30 -7.30 22.25
C PHE A 127 -1.38 -7.08 21.17
N ALA A 128 -1.01 -6.60 19.98
CA ALA A 128 -1.95 -6.44 18.86
C ALA A 128 -2.59 -7.77 18.47
N ARG A 129 -1.81 -8.85 18.38
CA ARG A 129 -2.34 -10.19 18.12
C ARG A 129 -3.33 -10.66 19.16
N TRP A 130 -3.06 -10.41 20.43
CA TRP A 130 -3.98 -10.73 21.51
C TRP A 130 -5.22 -9.84 21.53
N ALA A 131 -5.05 -8.51 21.37
CA ALA A 131 -6.14 -7.55 21.51
C ALA A 131 -7.03 -7.45 20.26
N LEU A 132 -6.46 -7.60 19.07
CA LEU A 132 -7.18 -7.50 17.79
C LEU A 132 -7.63 -8.87 17.26
N ALA A 133 -7.08 -9.96 17.77
CA ALA A 133 -7.37 -11.33 17.33
C ALA A 133 -7.39 -11.46 15.79
N ASP A 134 -8.54 -11.83 15.21
CA ASP A 134 -8.71 -11.99 13.76
C ASP A 134 -8.59 -10.67 12.96
N ALA A 135 -8.71 -9.52 13.63
CA ALA A 135 -8.53 -8.20 13.02
C ALA A 135 -7.06 -7.72 13.04
N CYS A 136 -6.14 -8.52 13.57
CA CYS A 136 -4.72 -8.20 13.55
C CYS A 136 -4.15 -8.46 12.15
N PRO A 137 -3.42 -7.49 11.55
CA PRO A 137 -2.75 -7.70 10.26
C PRO A 137 -1.82 -8.90 10.30
N SER A 138 -1.87 -9.74 9.26
CA SER A 138 -0.96 -10.89 9.12
C SER A 138 0.36 -10.51 8.45
N ASP A 139 0.36 -9.48 7.60
CA ASP A 139 1.55 -8.97 6.92
C ASP A 139 2.13 -7.78 7.69
N ILE A 140 3.07 -8.09 8.60
CA ILE A 140 3.81 -7.10 9.38
C ILE A 140 5.29 -7.24 9.03
N THR A 141 5.93 -6.16 8.64
CA THR A 141 7.38 -6.07 8.39
C THR A 141 7.98 -5.01 9.30
N VAL A 142 9.13 -5.32 9.91
CA VAL A 142 9.87 -4.38 10.75
C VAL A 142 11.20 -4.07 10.09
N PHE A 143 11.51 -2.79 9.91
CA PHE A 143 12.83 -2.31 9.56
C PHE A 143 13.50 -1.76 10.81
N LEU A 144 14.69 -2.27 11.12
CA LEU A 144 15.53 -1.75 12.19
C LEU A 144 16.81 -1.19 11.59
N ILE A 145 17.21 0.01 12.05
CA ILE A 145 18.41 0.67 11.59
C ILE A 145 19.37 0.80 12.77
N GLU A 146 20.57 0.25 12.65
CA GLU A 146 21.56 0.29 13.72
C GLU A 146 22.04 1.72 13.97
N ALA A 147 21.83 2.19 15.20
CA ALA A 147 22.19 3.53 15.65
C ALA A 147 23.71 3.69 15.86
N ALA A 148 24.20 4.90 15.61
CA ALA A 148 25.56 5.31 15.99
C ALA A 148 25.54 6.10 17.29
N ASP A 149 24.59 7.03 17.44
CA ASP A 149 24.51 7.96 18.56
C ASP A 149 23.06 8.21 18.96
N VAL A 150 22.74 7.98 20.22
CA VAL A 150 21.41 8.23 20.81
C VAL A 150 21.48 9.29 21.92
N ALA A 151 22.45 10.19 21.84
CA ALA A 151 22.57 11.29 22.81
C ALA A 151 21.40 12.26 22.67
N MET A 152 21.02 12.84 23.82
CA MET A 152 19.95 13.84 23.87
C MET A 152 20.35 15.10 23.08
N GLY A 153 19.49 15.51 22.17
CA GLY A 153 19.68 16.71 21.33
C GLY A 153 20.64 16.52 20.15
N ALA A 154 21.14 15.31 19.91
CA ALA A 154 21.89 15.00 18.70
C ALA A 154 20.95 14.92 17.48
N ASP A 155 21.47 15.25 16.31
CA ASP A 155 20.82 14.99 15.02
C ASP A 155 21.04 13.52 14.61
N LEU A 156 20.31 13.06 13.56
CA LEU A 156 20.59 11.77 12.93
C LEU A 156 22.04 11.73 12.40
N SER A 157 22.75 10.68 12.73
CA SER A 157 24.11 10.48 12.21
C SER A 157 24.10 10.21 10.69
N PRO A 158 25.20 10.56 9.96
CA PRO A 158 25.25 10.36 8.52
C PRO A 158 25.00 8.90 8.07
N PRO A 159 25.53 7.85 8.73
CA PRO A 159 25.24 6.47 8.32
C PRO A 159 23.76 6.10 8.52
N VAL A 160 23.11 6.58 9.58
CA VAL A 160 21.68 6.32 9.83
C VAL A 160 20.81 7.10 8.84
N THR A 161 21.17 8.34 8.51
CA THR A 161 20.49 9.12 7.48
C THR A 161 20.55 8.41 6.11
N ALA A 162 21.72 7.89 5.72
CA ALA A 162 21.87 7.15 4.48
C ALA A 162 21.06 5.84 4.47
N ALA A 163 21.02 5.12 5.60
CA ALA A 163 20.22 3.91 5.77
C ALA A 163 18.72 4.22 5.74
N MET A 164 18.28 5.29 6.36
CA MET A 164 16.90 5.76 6.33
C MET A 164 16.40 6.00 4.90
N GLU A 165 17.21 6.66 4.05
CA GLU A 165 16.85 6.86 2.64
C GLU A 165 16.73 5.54 1.87
N GLN A 166 17.56 4.54 2.18
CA GLN A 166 17.42 3.20 1.60
C GLN A 166 16.13 2.51 2.05
N VAL A 167 15.78 2.60 3.34
CA VAL A 167 14.53 2.04 3.86
C VAL A 167 13.33 2.75 3.24
N ILE A 168 13.36 4.07 3.07
CA ILE A 168 12.33 4.82 2.34
C ILE A 168 12.15 4.26 0.93
N ALA A 169 13.24 4.07 0.18
CA ALA A 169 13.17 3.53 -1.17
C ALA A 169 12.58 2.11 -1.20
N MET A 170 12.92 1.26 -0.22
CA MET A 170 12.31 -0.08 -0.08
C MET A 170 10.81 0.00 0.21
N ILE A 171 10.40 0.91 1.12
CA ILE A 171 8.99 1.12 1.44
C ILE A 171 8.24 1.65 0.21
N GLU A 172 8.81 2.58 -0.51
CA GLU A 172 8.21 3.11 -1.74
C GLU A 172 8.03 2.02 -2.79
N ALA A 173 9.03 1.20 -3.04
CA ALA A 173 8.97 0.13 -4.03
C ALA A 173 7.98 -0.99 -3.66
N ASP A 174 8.03 -1.48 -2.41
CA ASP A 174 7.32 -2.69 -2.00
C ASP A 174 5.89 -2.43 -1.51
N TYR A 175 5.62 -1.22 -1.00
CA TYR A 175 4.38 -0.91 -0.29
C TYR A 175 3.59 0.26 -0.89
N THR A 176 4.24 1.37 -1.27
CA THR A 176 3.50 2.55 -1.73
C THR A 176 3.35 2.65 -3.24
N ALA A 177 4.32 2.16 -4.01
CA ALA A 177 4.20 2.11 -5.46
C ALA A 177 2.96 1.32 -5.93
N PRO A 178 2.62 0.16 -5.33
CA PRO A 178 1.40 -0.57 -5.67
C PRO A 178 0.09 0.18 -5.36
N LEU A 179 0.12 1.17 -4.46
CA LEU A 179 -1.05 1.99 -4.09
C LEU A 179 -1.28 3.17 -5.04
N ARG A 180 -0.24 3.60 -5.74
CA ARG A 180 -0.38 4.69 -6.71
C ARG A 180 -1.18 4.20 -7.90
N PRO A 181 -2.14 4.99 -8.39
CA PRO A 181 -2.75 4.68 -9.68
C PRO A 181 -1.63 4.59 -10.72
N PRO A 182 -1.72 3.66 -11.68
CA PRO A 182 -0.72 3.53 -12.73
C PRO A 182 -0.57 4.89 -13.42
N ASP A 183 0.67 5.36 -13.54
CA ASP A 183 0.97 6.59 -14.29
C ASP A 183 0.69 6.31 -15.77
N PRO A 184 -0.31 6.95 -16.36
CA PRO A 184 -0.65 6.71 -17.75
C PRO A 184 0.46 7.14 -18.72
N THR A 185 1.45 7.87 -18.24
CA THR A 185 2.61 8.31 -19.03
C THR A 185 3.85 7.43 -18.75
N ASP A 186 3.87 6.60 -17.70
CA ASP A 186 4.96 5.62 -17.50
C ASP A 186 4.72 4.40 -18.41
N PRO A 187 5.58 4.17 -19.40
CA PRO A 187 5.42 3.05 -20.31
C PRO A 187 5.52 1.67 -19.64
N ARG A 188 5.96 1.62 -18.38
CA ARG A 188 6.07 0.38 -17.58
C ARG A 188 4.81 0.08 -16.77
N GLU A 189 3.89 1.05 -16.60
CA GLU A 189 2.72 0.96 -15.73
C GLU A 189 1.37 1.01 -16.46
N LEU A 190 1.40 0.94 -17.80
CA LEU A 190 0.17 0.99 -18.56
C LEU A 190 -0.71 -0.23 -18.28
N THR A 191 -2.00 0.01 -18.02
CA THR A 191 -2.99 -1.04 -17.85
C THR A 191 -4.16 -0.85 -18.81
N VAL A 192 -4.73 -1.98 -19.23
CA VAL A 192 -5.93 -2.07 -20.07
C VAL A 192 -6.86 -3.14 -19.51
N GLU A 193 -8.15 -3.08 -19.84
CA GLU A 193 -9.13 -4.07 -19.39
C GLU A 193 -9.79 -4.76 -20.57
N PHE A 194 -9.71 -6.09 -20.61
CA PHE A 194 -10.51 -6.90 -21.53
C PHE A 194 -11.88 -7.18 -20.93
N THR A 195 -12.91 -6.93 -21.67
CA THR A 195 -14.28 -7.25 -21.30
C THR A 195 -14.74 -8.57 -21.91
N ALA A 196 -15.70 -9.24 -21.29
CA ALA A 196 -16.22 -10.53 -21.74
C ALA A 196 -16.87 -10.48 -23.14
N ASP A 197 -17.32 -9.30 -23.57
CA ASP A 197 -17.90 -9.05 -24.89
C ASP A 197 -16.86 -8.73 -25.98
N GLY A 198 -15.57 -8.82 -25.62
CA GLY A 198 -14.44 -8.70 -26.55
C GLY A 198 -13.99 -7.27 -26.84
N TYR A 199 -14.33 -6.33 -25.95
CA TYR A 199 -13.72 -5.01 -26.01
C TYR A 199 -12.46 -4.93 -25.16
N LEU A 200 -11.54 -4.08 -25.60
CA LEU A 200 -10.41 -3.61 -24.83
C LEU A 200 -10.69 -2.18 -24.40
N ARG A 201 -10.69 -1.93 -23.10
CA ARG A 201 -10.86 -0.60 -22.49
C ARG A 201 -9.51 0.03 -22.20
N LEU A 202 -9.39 1.30 -22.56
CA LEU A 202 -8.24 2.15 -22.32
C LEU A 202 -8.68 3.35 -21.48
N SER A 203 -7.88 3.74 -20.50
CA SER A 203 -8.13 4.97 -19.76
C SER A 203 -8.08 6.20 -20.66
N ALA A 204 -8.73 7.27 -20.23
CA ALA A 204 -8.73 8.54 -20.93
C ALA A 204 -7.30 9.05 -21.20
N ALA A 205 -6.43 8.95 -20.20
CA ALA A 205 -5.05 9.39 -20.28
C ALA A 205 -4.23 8.55 -21.29
N LEU A 206 -4.31 7.21 -21.22
CA LEU A 206 -3.66 6.31 -22.17
C LEU A 206 -4.13 6.57 -23.60
N SER A 207 -5.44 6.75 -23.77
CA SER A 207 -6.02 7.02 -25.09
C SER A 207 -5.60 8.37 -25.65
N ALA A 208 -5.56 9.41 -24.83
CA ALA A 208 -5.12 10.75 -25.26
C ALA A 208 -3.63 10.78 -25.60
N ALA A 209 -2.80 10.09 -24.81
CA ALA A 209 -1.35 10.08 -25.02
C ALA A 209 -0.93 9.34 -26.31
N HIS A 210 -1.57 8.19 -26.59
CA HIS A 210 -1.07 7.30 -27.66
C HIS A 210 -2.02 7.14 -28.86
N PHE A 211 -3.30 7.47 -28.73
CA PHE A 211 -4.31 7.32 -29.80
C PHE A 211 -5.09 8.62 -30.08
N PRO A 212 -4.40 9.73 -30.41
CA PRO A 212 -5.05 11.05 -30.55
C PRO A 212 -6.12 11.10 -31.64
N ALA A 213 -5.99 10.29 -32.69
CA ALA A 213 -6.99 10.19 -33.76
C ALA A 213 -8.11 9.18 -33.48
N HIS A 214 -8.05 8.49 -32.31
CA HIS A 214 -9.02 7.50 -31.85
C HIS A 214 -9.26 6.32 -32.79
N VAL A 215 -8.25 5.97 -33.57
CA VAL A 215 -8.25 4.85 -34.54
C VAL A 215 -6.95 4.08 -34.37
N ALA A 216 -7.03 2.74 -34.43
CA ALA A 216 -5.88 1.87 -34.38
C ALA A 216 -5.98 0.70 -35.34
N VAL A 217 -4.85 0.11 -35.68
CA VAL A 217 -4.77 -1.24 -36.25
C VAL A 217 -4.38 -2.20 -35.17
N GLY A 218 -5.06 -3.34 -35.08
CA GLY A 218 -4.72 -4.42 -34.18
C GLY A 218 -4.12 -5.61 -34.92
N ALA A 219 -3.14 -6.27 -34.33
CA ALA A 219 -2.58 -7.52 -34.78
C ALA A 219 -2.12 -8.38 -33.60
N ILE A 220 -2.20 -9.70 -33.75
CA ILE A 220 -1.60 -10.64 -32.80
C ILE A 220 -0.20 -10.99 -33.28
N ARG A 221 0.80 -10.81 -32.41
CA ARG A 221 2.20 -11.18 -32.66
C ARG A 221 2.79 -11.75 -31.38
N GLU A 222 3.44 -12.90 -31.48
CA GLU A 222 4.18 -13.51 -30.36
C GLU A 222 3.36 -13.65 -29.06
N GLY A 223 2.07 -14.04 -29.16
CA GLY A 223 1.18 -14.15 -28.01
C GLY A 223 0.76 -12.82 -27.38
N GLN A 224 0.96 -11.70 -28.08
CA GLN A 224 0.58 -10.36 -27.64
C GLN A 224 -0.36 -9.69 -28.64
N LEU A 225 -1.32 -8.93 -28.12
CA LEU A 225 -2.09 -8.00 -28.92
C LEU A 225 -1.29 -6.69 -29.11
N TRP A 226 -1.06 -6.31 -30.33
CA TRP A 226 -0.43 -5.07 -30.72
C TRP A 226 -1.48 -4.12 -31.26
N LEU A 227 -1.56 -2.90 -30.72
CA LEU A 227 -2.40 -1.82 -31.22
C LEU A 227 -1.52 -0.67 -31.69
N LEU A 228 -1.57 -0.38 -32.99
CA LEU A 228 -0.83 0.71 -33.60
C LEU A 228 -1.80 1.86 -33.90
N PRO A 229 -1.55 3.08 -33.40
CA PRO A 229 -2.37 4.25 -33.68
C PRO A 229 -2.30 4.62 -35.15
N LEU A 230 -3.41 5.01 -35.73
CA LEU A 230 -3.51 5.56 -37.10
C LEU A 230 -3.68 7.08 -37.04
N ARG A 231 -3.24 7.73 -38.11
CA ARG A 231 -3.30 9.21 -38.24
C ARG A 231 -4.71 9.76 -38.45
N GLY A 232 -5.69 8.89 -38.74
CA GLY A 232 -7.08 9.30 -38.93
C GLY A 232 -7.97 8.20 -39.49
N PRO A 233 -9.30 8.40 -39.48
CA PRO A 233 -10.29 7.38 -39.83
C PRO A 233 -10.31 6.97 -41.31
N ARG A 234 -9.74 7.77 -42.18
CA ARG A 234 -9.63 7.45 -43.64
C ARG A 234 -8.67 6.30 -43.94
N SER A 235 -7.86 5.91 -42.98
CA SER A 235 -6.90 4.81 -43.12
C SER A 235 -7.52 3.43 -42.82
N GLY A 236 -8.83 3.37 -42.57
CA GLY A 236 -9.48 2.17 -42.04
C GLY A 236 -9.11 1.91 -40.57
N GLY A 237 -9.33 0.70 -40.10
CA GLY A 237 -8.92 0.26 -38.74
C GLY A 237 -10.04 0.25 -37.70
N LEU A 238 -9.66 -0.04 -36.49
CA LEU A 238 -10.54 -0.18 -35.33
C LEU A 238 -10.79 1.18 -34.68
N LEU A 239 -12.05 1.52 -34.42
CA LEU A 239 -12.42 2.78 -33.78
C LEU A 239 -12.42 2.67 -32.27
N LEU A 240 -11.70 3.55 -31.59
CA LEU A 240 -11.72 3.71 -30.14
C LEU A 240 -12.91 4.59 -29.73
N LYS A 241 -14.04 3.98 -29.38
CA LYS A 241 -15.29 4.67 -29.02
C LYS A 241 -15.22 5.14 -27.55
N GLN A 242 -15.58 6.40 -27.31
CA GLN A 242 -15.69 6.93 -25.96
C GLN A 242 -16.80 6.20 -25.18
N ARG A 243 -16.53 5.87 -23.93
CA ARG A 243 -17.42 5.09 -23.03
C ARG A 243 -17.85 5.86 -21.79
N THR A 244 -17.03 6.80 -21.33
CA THR A 244 -17.32 7.59 -20.14
C THR A 244 -17.19 9.09 -20.45
N PRO A 245 -17.85 9.97 -19.67
CA PRO A 245 -17.65 11.41 -19.75
C PRO A 245 -16.20 11.83 -19.47
N ALA A 246 -15.46 11.05 -18.68
CA ALA A 246 -14.04 11.27 -18.38
C ALA A 246 -13.12 11.05 -19.60
N GLY A 247 -13.62 10.41 -20.67
CA GLY A 247 -12.86 10.19 -21.91
C GLY A 247 -12.29 8.80 -22.07
N ASP A 248 -12.62 7.84 -21.17
CA ASP A 248 -12.23 6.45 -21.36
C ASP A 248 -12.80 5.90 -22.67
N ARG A 249 -12.01 5.07 -23.34
CA ARG A 249 -12.37 4.54 -24.66
C ARG A 249 -12.36 3.02 -24.66
N ALA A 250 -13.09 2.44 -25.60
CA ALA A 250 -13.05 1.02 -25.85
C ALA A 250 -12.94 0.75 -27.36
N VAL A 251 -12.16 -0.27 -27.69
CA VAL A 251 -11.99 -0.79 -29.06
C VAL A 251 -12.41 -2.25 -29.09
N LEU A 252 -13.19 -2.62 -30.09
CA LEU A 252 -13.59 -4.01 -30.29
C LEU A 252 -12.40 -4.78 -30.88
N VAL A 253 -11.89 -5.75 -30.14
CA VAL A 253 -10.74 -6.56 -30.51
C VAL A 253 -11.09 -8.04 -30.69
N ARG A 254 -12.34 -8.41 -30.48
CA ARG A 254 -12.83 -9.80 -30.52
C ARG A 254 -12.42 -10.54 -31.80
N GLU A 255 -12.49 -9.88 -32.94
CA GLU A 255 -12.17 -10.49 -34.23
C GLU A 255 -10.67 -10.73 -34.45
N LEU A 256 -9.83 -10.13 -33.60
CA LEU A 256 -8.37 -10.34 -33.61
C LEU A 256 -7.94 -11.44 -32.65
N LEU A 257 -8.81 -11.83 -31.72
CA LEU A 257 -8.53 -12.84 -30.72
C LEU A 257 -9.07 -14.19 -31.21
N ASP A 258 -8.32 -15.25 -30.90
CA ASP A 258 -8.77 -16.62 -31.15
C ASP A 258 -9.97 -16.97 -30.24
N ASP A 259 -10.37 -18.24 -30.19
CA ASP A 259 -11.56 -18.73 -29.49
C ASP A 259 -11.64 -18.36 -27.99
N VAL A 260 -10.53 -17.99 -27.37
CA VAL A 260 -10.49 -17.60 -25.95
C VAL A 260 -10.29 -16.09 -25.79
N ILE A 261 -11.37 -15.39 -25.40
CA ILE A 261 -11.30 -13.96 -25.10
C ILE A 261 -10.73 -13.78 -23.70
N PRO A 262 -9.57 -13.13 -23.53
CA PRO A 262 -9.06 -12.79 -22.23
C PRO A 262 -10.02 -11.80 -21.52
N THR A 263 -10.11 -11.88 -20.20
CA THR A 263 -10.95 -10.98 -19.40
C THR A 263 -10.13 -10.35 -18.26
N GLY A 264 -10.59 -9.18 -17.80
CA GLY A 264 -10.00 -8.45 -16.69
C GLY A 264 -8.84 -7.56 -17.08
N VAL A 265 -8.20 -7.00 -16.04
CA VAL A 265 -7.10 -6.04 -16.20
C VAL A 265 -5.81 -6.74 -16.61
N ARG A 266 -5.09 -6.16 -17.55
CA ARG A 266 -3.78 -6.61 -18.03
C ARG A 266 -2.80 -5.46 -18.04
N ARG A 267 -1.53 -5.76 -17.76
CA ARG A 267 -0.44 -4.83 -18.05
C ARG A 267 -0.28 -4.68 -19.55
N ALA A 268 0.05 -3.46 -19.97
CA ALA A 268 0.37 -3.12 -21.33
C ALA A 268 1.71 -2.38 -21.37
N PHE A 269 2.34 -2.33 -22.53
CA PHE A 269 3.63 -1.69 -22.74
C PHE A 269 3.57 -0.82 -23.97
N TRP A 270 4.03 0.42 -23.86
CA TRP A 270 4.23 1.25 -25.03
C TRP A 270 5.60 0.95 -25.64
N ASP A 271 5.60 0.38 -26.82
CA ASP A 271 6.81 0.13 -27.62
C ASP A 271 7.07 1.37 -28.48
N ALA A 272 8.02 2.20 -28.04
CA ALA A 272 8.35 3.45 -28.73
C ALA A 272 9.02 3.23 -30.10
N ASP A 273 9.76 2.14 -30.25
CA ASP A 273 10.47 1.81 -31.50
C ASP A 273 9.49 1.44 -32.61
N HIS A 274 8.38 0.79 -32.25
CA HIS A 274 7.33 0.38 -33.18
C HIS A 274 6.11 1.30 -33.16
N GLY A 275 6.03 2.22 -32.21
CA GLY A 275 4.87 3.10 -32.01
C GLY A 275 3.59 2.32 -31.70
N ALA A 276 3.65 1.29 -30.89
CA ALA A 276 2.57 0.35 -30.63
C ALA A 276 2.33 0.11 -29.14
N LEU A 277 1.07 -0.04 -28.74
CA LEU A 277 0.70 -0.57 -27.44
C LEU A 277 0.70 -2.10 -27.52
N ARG A 278 1.51 -2.76 -26.70
CA ARG A 278 1.66 -4.21 -26.62
C ARG A 278 1.00 -4.75 -25.36
N ILE A 279 0.16 -5.77 -25.50
CA ILE A 279 -0.62 -6.35 -24.40
C ILE A 279 -0.44 -7.87 -24.43
N PRO A 280 0.21 -8.48 -23.42
CA PRO A 280 0.32 -9.92 -23.28
C PRO A 280 -1.07 -10.57 -23.14
N LEU A 281 -1.35 -11.61 -23.91
CA LEU A 281 -2.63 -12.32 -23.85
C LEU A 281 -2.64 -13.43 -22.79
N GLU A 282 -1.48 -14.00 -22.46
CA GLU A 282 -1.35 -14.95 -21.35
C GLU A 282 -1.29 -14.22 -20.01
N GLN A 283 -1.89 -14.80 -18.97
CA GLN A 283 -1.71 -14.32 -17.60
C GLN A 283 -0.31 -14.69 -17.12
N GLN A 284 0.50 -13.70 -16.79
CA GLN A 284 1.68 -13.97 -15.97
C GLN A 284 1.19 -14.49 -14.60
N LYS A 285 1.53 -15.76 -14.30
CA LYS A 285 1.26 -16.41 -13.01
C LYS A 285 2.06 -15.76 -11.89
#